data_df13a9dba8b0651b0398ec9933b64e1e
#
_entry.id   df13a9dba8b0651b0398ec9933b64e1e
#
_cell.length_a   1.000
_cell.length_b   1.000
_cell.length_c   1.000
_cell.angle_alpha   90.00
_cell.angle_beta   90.00
_cell.angle_gamma   90.00
#
_symmetry.space_group_name_H-M   'P 1'
#
loop_
_entity.id
_entity.type
_entity.pdbx_description
1 polymer ?
#
loop_
_entity_poly.entity_id
_entity_poly.type
_entity_poly.pdbx_seq_one_letter_code
_entity_poly.pdbx_strand_id
1 'polypeptide(L)'
;ETAYTRYLDRKAHEKKLLDGYAARAFQVSVAGPGWGVPRKPGEKVTFTVRFAAPDAETAPLLAGLAATVTVDNFGSRRQFEKTVPLRSDSEVVCSGTLREPGFLRIRIEAPGFLPNQGRPWQRSVPFAPERIAKVGACPADFDAFWAKAVREAEKIPLDPEMELNPDKGRSVCGGKYDVY
;
A
#
# COMPACT_ATOMS: atom_id res chain seq x y z
N GLU A 1 23.19 -31.87 4.62
CA GLU A 1 22.17 -30.86 4.24
C GLU A 1 20.93 -31.04 5.10
N THR A 2 20.62 -30.07 5.99
CA THR A 2 19.51 -30.19 6.93
C THR A 2 18.15 -29.94 6.24
N ALA A 3 17.07 -30.48 6.81
CA ALA A 3 15.71 -30.24 6.32
C ALA A 3 15.38 -28.72 6.30
N TYR A 4 15.99 -27.97 7.22
CA TYR A 4 15.84 -26.51 7.31
C TYR A 4 16.51 -25.79 6.12
N THR A 5 17.70 -26.21 5.70
CA THR A 5 18.40 -25.66 4.53
C THR A 5 17.56 -25.84 3.26
N ARG A 6 17.02 -27.04 3.04
CA ARG A 6 16.11 -27.30 1.90
C ARG A 6 14.84 -26.47 1.94
N TYR A 7 14.29 -26.23 3.11
CA TYR A 7 13.13 -25.33 3.29
C TYR A 7 13.45 -23.90 2.86
N LEU A 8 14.61 -23.37 3.29
CA LEU A 8 15.03 -22.01 2.92
C LEU A 8 15.30 -21.88 1.43
N ASP A 9 15.95 -22.87 0.81
CA ASP A 9 16.24 -22.88 -0.61
C ASP A 9 14.94 -22.91 -1.44
N ARG A 10 13.96 -23.72 -1.01
CA ARG A 10 12.65 -23.77 -1.65
C ARG A 10 11.93 -22.42 -1.52
N LYS A 11 11.96 -21.79 -0.35
CA LYS A 11 11.37 -20.46 -0.13
C LYS A 11 12.04 -19.37 -0.94
N ALA A 12 13.37 -19.41 -1.06
CA ALA A 12 14.12 -18.48 -1.91
C ALA A 12 13.79 -18.67 -3.39
N HIS A 13 13.63 -19.91 -3.84
CA HIS A 13 13.23 -20.24 -5.20
C HIS A 13 11.79 -19.79 -5.49
N GLU A 14 10.83 -20.10 -4.61
CA GLU A 14 9.44 -19.62 -4.69
C GLU A 14 9.37 -18.10 -4.75
N LYS A 15 10.15 -17.42 -3.89
CA LYS A 15 10.22 -15.96 -3.91
C LYS A 15 10.77 -15.43 -5.23
N LYS A 16 11.84 -16.03 -5.76
CA LYS A 16 12.42 -15.62 -7.04
C LYS A 16 11.46 -15.83 -8.21
N LEU A 17 10.68 -16.90 -8.19
CA LEU A 17 9.61 -17.14 -9.15
C LEU A 17 8.50 -16.09 -9.01
N LEU A 18 8.04 -15.82 -7.79
CA LEU A 18 7.01 -14.82 -7.51
C LEU A 18 7.47 -13.40 -7.88
N ASP A 19 8.71 -13.03 -7.57
CA ASP A 19 9.30 -11.73 -7.96
C ASP A 19 9.43 -11.63 -9.49
N GLY A 20 9.79 -12.72 -10.17
CA GLY A 20 9.82 -12.81 -11.62
C GLY A 20 8.43 -12.72 -12.27
N TYR A 21 7.44 -13.34 -11.68
CA TYR A 21 6.02 -13.22 -12.08
C TYR A 21 5.47 -11.84 -11.80
N ALA A 22 5.73 -11.26 -10.63
CA ALA A 22 5.26 -9.93 -10.27
C ALA A 22 5.84 -8.84 -11.19
N ALA A 23 7.10 -8.98 -11.62
CA ALA A 23 7.71 -8.09 -12.58
C ALA A 23 7.12 -8.19 -14.00
N ARG A 24 6.52 -9.34 -14.35
CA ARG A 24 5.95 -9.62 -15.67
C ARG A 24 4.43 -9.54 -15.71
N ALA A 25 3.75 -9.65 -14.57
CA ALA A 25 2.37 -10.12 -14.59
C ALA A 25 1.31 -9.04 -14.74
N PHE A 26 1.51 -7.82 -14.27
CA PHE A 26 0.39 -6.88 -14.26
C PHE A 26 0.80 -5.43 -14.21
N GLN A 27 0.35 -4.67 -15.19
CA GLN A 27 0.32 -3.22 -15.11
C GLN A 27 -1.10 -2.76 -14.78
N VAL A 28 -1.28 -2.18 -13.60
CA VAL A 28 -2.49 -1.45 -13.25
C VAL A 28 -2.20 0.03 -13.41
N SER A 29 -2.84 0.67 -14.37
CA SER A 29 -2.82 2.11 -14.52
C SER A 29 -4.13 2.70 -14.01
N VAL A 30 -4.04 3.73 -13.17
CA VAL A 30 -5.21 4.45 -12.68
C VAL A 30 -5.07 5.90 -13.06
N ALA A 31 -5.89 6.33 -14.02
CA ALA A 31 -6.06 7.74 -14.32
C ALA A 31 -7.08 8.33 -13.33
N GLY A 32 -6.74 9.45 -12.75
CA GLY A 32 -7.58 10.15 -11.77
C GLY A 32 -7.36 11.66 -11.84
N PRO A 33 -8.11 12.40 -11.06
CA PRO A 33 -8.18 13.85 -11.12
C PRO A 33 -7.01 14.55 -10.41
N GLY A 34 -5.77 14.24 -10.72
CA GLY A 34 -4.62 14.82 -10.03
C GLY A 34 -4.52 14.34 -8.57
N TRP A 35 -3.61 13.40 -8.33
CA TRP A 35 -3.38 12.87 -6.99
C TRP A 35 -2.82 13.95 -6.07
N GLY A 36 -3.36 14.05 -4.85
CA GLY A 36 -2.92 15.03 -3.87
C GLY A 36 -3.52 16.44 -4.02
N VAL A 37 -4.28 16.72 -5.08
CA VAL A 37 -4.96 18.00 -5.26
C VAL A 37 -6.27 17.99 -4.45
N PRO A 38 -6.45 18.88 -3.46
CA PRO A 38 -7.67 18.94 -2.66
C PRO A 38 -8.91 19.25 -3.51
N ARG A 39 -10.00 18.58 -3.19
CA ARG A 39 -11.32 18.77 -3.81
C ARG A 39 -12.28 19.45 -2.85
N LYS A 40 -13.29 20.10 -3.41
CA LYS A 40 -14.38 20.67 -2.61
C LYS A 40 -15.36 19.58 -2.19
N PRO A 41 -15.92 19.63 -0.97
CA PRO A 41 -17.01 18.75 -0.58
C PRO A 41 -18.15 18.78 -1.62
N GLY A 42 -18.64 17.58 -1.99
CA GLY A 42 -19.66 17.42 -2.99
C GLY A 42 -19.16 17.32 -4.46
N GLU A 43 -17.90 17.63 -4.72
CA GLU A 43 -17.31 17.45 -6.05
C GLU A 43 -17.23 15.97 -6.42
N LYS A 44 -17.61 15.62 -7.65
CA LYS A 44 -17.53 14.26 -8.16
C LYS A 44 -16.14 13.99 -8.71
N VAL A 45 -15.52 12.92 -8.25
CA VAL A 45 -14.23 12.42 -8.73
C VAL A 45 -14.46 11.15 -9.55
N THR A 46 -13.83 11.07 -10.72
CA THR A 46 -13.90 9.90 -11.60
C THR A 46 -12.51 9.28 -11.71
N PHE A 47 -12.47 7.96 -11.65
CA PHE A 47 -11.26 7.15 -11.83
C PHE A 47 -11.46 6.21 -13.01
N THR A 48 -10.45 6.06 -13.83
CA THR A 48 -10.38 5.06 -14.89
C THR A 48 -9.27 4.10 -14.57
N VAL A 49 -9.63 2.86 -14.30
CA VAL A 49 -8.70 1.76 -14.00
C VAL A 49 -8.55 0.92 -15.26
N ARG A 50 -7.31 0.74 -15.69
CA ARG A 50 -6.97 -0.14 -16.82
C ARG A 50 -6.03 -1.22 -16.36
N PHE A 51 -6.33 -2.42 -16.82
CA PHE A 51 -5.51 -3.61 -16.59
C PHE A 51 -4.85 -3.97 -17.92
N ALA A 52 -3.52 -4.12 -17.92
CA ALA A 52 -2.78 -4.53 -19.10
C ALA A 52 -1.87 -5.70 -18.77
N ALA A 53 -1.88 -6.73 -19.62
CA ALA A 53 -0.84 -7.74 -19.61
C ALA A 53 0.42 -7.13 -20.22
N PRO A 54 1.61 -7.36 -19.63
CA PRO A 54 2.86 -6.80 -20.16
C PRO A 54 3.23 -7.37 -21.53
N ASP A 55 2.79 -8.59 -21.82
CA ASP A 55 3.08 -9.29 -23.08
C ASP A 55 1.99 -10.34 -23.40
N ALA A 56 2.07 -10.90 -24.61
CA ALA A 56 1.14 -11.92 -25.11
C ALA A 56 1.30 -13.27 -24.38
N GLU A 57 2.46 -13.56 -23.81
CA GLU A 57 2.71 -14.80 -23.07
C GLU A 57 2.05 -14.78 -21.69
N THR A 58 1.97 -13.59 -21.09
CA THR A 58 1.35 -13.39 -19.78
C THR A 58 -0.17 -13.37 -19.86
N ALA A 59 -0.74 -12.90 -20.97
CA ALA A 59 -2.19 -12.78 -21.14
C ALA A 59 -2.98 -14.07 -20.84
N PRO A 60 -2.55 -15.27 -21.29
CA PRO A 60 -3.22 -16.54 -20.96
C PRO A 60 -3.18 -16.88 -19.46
N LEU A 61 -2.13 -16.46 -18.74
CA LEU A 61 -1.97 -16.72 -17.31
C LEU A 61 -2.97 -15.93 -16.47
N LEU A 62 -3.57 -14.90 -17.03
CA LEU A 62 -4.60 -14.09 -16.41
C LEU A 62 -6.00 -14.68 -16.55
N ALA A 63 -6.14 -15.71 -17.39
CA ALA A 63 -7.42 -16.37 -17.61
C ALA A 63 -7.97 -16.96 -16.30
N GLY A 64 -9.19 -16.56 -15.94
CA GLY A 64 -9.86 -17.00 -14.72
C GLY A 64 -9.55 -16.16 -13.47
N LEU A 65 -8.66 -15.19 -13.56
CA LEU A 65 -8.40 -14.26 -12.47
C LEU A 65 -9.35 -13.05 -12.52
N ALA A 66 -9.60 -12.48 -11.36
CA ALA A 66 -10.45 -11.31 -11.25
C ALA A 66 -9.84 -10.26 -10.30
N ALA A 67 -10.10 -9.00 -10.58
CA ALA A 67 -9.77 -7.89 -9.68
C ALA A 67 -11.04 -7.24 -9.15
N THR A 68 -11.01 -6.84 -7.89
CA THR A 68 -12.08 -6.04 -7.29
C THR A 68 -11.64 -4.59 -7.16
N VAL A 69 -12.37 -3.70 -7.78
CA VAL A 69 -12.20 -2.25 -7.70
C VAL A 69 -13.22 -1.68 -6.74
N THR A 70 -12.76 -0.98 -5.71
CA THR A 70 -13.59 -0.37 -4.68
C THR A 70 -13.30 1.13 -4.57
N VAL A 71 -14.35 1.94 -4.43
CA VAL A 71 -14.23 3.35 -4.03
C VAL A 71 -14.96 3.52 -2.70
N ASP A 72 -14.24 3.98 -1.69
CA ASP A 72 -14.77 4.11 -0.33
C ASP A 72 -14.16 5.31 0.43
N ASN A 73 -14.67 5.54 1.61
CA ASN A 73 -14.10 6.44 2.61
C ASN A 73 -13.42 5.60 3.69
N PHE A 74 -12.24 5.03 3.37
CA PHE A 74 -11.44 4.17 4.26
C PHE A 74 -12.23 3.05 4.95
N GLY A 75 -13.13 2.40 4.18
CA GLY A 75 -13.92 1.27 4.65
C GLY A 75 -15.22 1.65 5.38
N SER A 76 -15.40 2.92 5.77
CA SER A 76 -16.61 3.33 6.48
C SER A 76 -17.83 3.48 5.58
N ARG A 77 -17.66 3.88 4.33
CA ARG A 77 -18.74 4.02 3.35
C ARG A 77 -18.26 3.66 1.95
N ARG A 78 -18.71 2.49 1.50
CA ARG A 78 -18.48 2.03 0.12
C ARG A 78 -19.43 2.74 -0.83
N GLN A 79 -18.89 3.34 -1.89
CA GLN A 79 -19.67 4.04 -2.92
C GLN A 79 -19.69 3.29 -4.23
N PHE A 80 -18.66 2.49 -4.49
CA PHE A 80 -18.55 1.66 -5.68
C PHE A 80 -17.79 0.37 -5.35
N GLU A 81 -18.26 -0.73 -5.92
CA GLU A 81 -17.53 -1.99 -5.94
C GLU A 81 -17.87 -2.75 -7.21
N LYS A 82 -16.86 -3.24 -7.89
CA LYS A 82 -17.02 -4.07 -9.07
C LYS A 82 -15.87 -5.07 -9.16
N THR A 83 -16.21 -6.33 -9.31
CA THR A 83 -15.25 -7.39 -9.66
C THR A 83 -15.28 -7.57 -11.17
N VAL A 84 -14.11 -7.55 -11.79
CA VAL A 84 -13.93 -7.69 -13.23
C VAL A 84 -12.92 -8.77 -13.52
N PRO A 85 -13.12 -9.58 -14.56
CA PRO A 85 -12.12 -10.53 -15.02
C PRO A 85 -10.89 -9.77 -15.51
N LEU A 86 -9.71 -10.30 -15.21
CA LEU A 86 -8.45 -9.73 -15.65
C LEU A 86 -8.20 -10.12 -17.10
N ARG A 87 -8.29 -9.15 -17.99
CA ARG A 87 -7.95 -9.26 -19.40
C ARG A 87 -7.09 -8.06 -19.79
N SER A 88 -6.33 -8.21 -20.85
CA SER A 88 -5.40 -7.17 -21.33
C SER A 88 -6.04 -5.85 -21.76
N ASP A 89 -7.36 -5.82 -21.88
CA ASP A 89 -8.17 -4.68 -22.33
C ASP A 89 -9.25 -4.28 -21.33
N SER A 90 -9.21 -4.85 -20.12
CA SER A 90 -10.24 -4.55 -19.12
C SER A 90 -10.10 -3.12 -18.60
N GLU A 91 -11.20 -2.38 -18.70
CA GLU A 91 -11.33 -1.01 -18.18
C GLU A 91 -12.49 -0.93 -17.19
N VAL A 92 -12.26 -0.23 -16.08
CA VAL A 92 -13.31 0.11 -15.11
C VAL A 92 -13.34 1.61 -14.90
N VAL A 93 -14.46 2.23 -15.24
CA VAL A 93 -14.72 3.62 -14.87
C VAL A 93 -15.58 3.64 -13.63
N CYS A 94 -15.11 4.31 -12.59
CA CYS A 94 -15.81 4.45 -11.32
C CYS A 94 -15.73 5.88 -10.81
N SER A 95 -16.62 6.24 -9.92
CA SER A 95 -16.62 7.59 -9.35
C SER A 95 -17.09 7.57 -7.90
N GLY A 96 -16.71 8.64 -7.18
CA GLY A 96 -17.16 8.88 -5.83
C GLY A 96 -17.14 10.36 -5.48
N THR A 97 -17.67 10.68 -4.31
CA THR A 97 -17.70 12.03 -3.75
C THR A 97 -17.73 11.97 -2.23
N LEU A 98 -17.23 13.01 -1.59
CA LEU A 98 -17.43 13.21 -0.14
C LEU A 98 -18.14 14.55 0.09
N ARG A 99 -19.16 14.53 0.93
CA ARG A 99 -19.86 15.76 1.38
C ARG A 99 -19.18 16.44 2.56
N GLU A 100 -18.37 15.69 3.28
CA GLU A 100 -17.63 16.11 4.45
C GLU A 100 -16.12 16.09 4.18
N PRO A 101 -15.32 16.86 4.94
CA PRO A 101 -13.86 16.79 4.87
C PRO A 101 -13.36 15.37 5.12
N GLY A 102 -12.36 14.93 4.33
CA GLY A 102 -11.83 13.58 4.46
C GLY A 102 -11.08 13.12 3.24
N PHE A 103 -10.97 11.80 3.07
CA PHE A 103 -10.24 11.18 1.98
C PHE A 103 -11.11 10.13 1.27
N LEU A 104 -11.29 10.30 -0.03
CA LEU A 104 -11.90 9.29 -0.89
C LEU A 104 -10.82 8.36 -1.40
N ARG A 105 -10.92 7.08 -1.10
CA ARG A 105 -9.95 6.07 -1.48
C ARG A 105 -10.46 5.25 -2.66
N ILE A 106 -9.60 5.03 -3.65
CA ILE A 106 -9.76 3.92 -4.59
C ILE A 106 -8.81 2.80 -4.20
N ARG A 107 -9.31 1.58 -4.19
CA ARG A 107 -8.60 0.36 -3.84
C ARG A 107 -8.82 -0.70 -4.90
N ILE A 108 -7.76 -1.41 -5.27
CA ILE A 108 -7.80 -2.50 -6.24
C ILE A 108 -7.17 -3.72 -5.58
N GLU A 109 -7.93 -4.79 -5.55
CA GLU A 109 -7.52 -6.07 -5.01
C GLU A 109 -7.53 -7.11 -6.12
N ALA A 110 -6.41 -7.79 -6.31
CA ALA A 110 -6.29 -8.95 -7.17
C ALA A 110 -5.43 -9.99 -6.45
N PRO A 111 -6.01 -11.07 -5.93
CA PRO A 111 -5.27 -12.08 -5.18
C PRO A 111 -4.09 -12.61 -5.98
N GLY A 112 -2.89 -12.55 -5.41
CA GLY A 112 -1.67 -13.14 -5.96
C GLY A 112 -0.99 -12.38 -7.11
N PHE A 113 -1.55 -11.27 -7.61
CA PHE A 113 -1.09 -10.66 -8.87
C PHE A 113 -0.81 -9.15 -8.84
N LEU A 114 -0.82 -8.53 -7.67
CA LEU A 114 -0.43 -7.13 -7.56
C LEU A 114 1.07 -6.99 -7.31
N PRO A 115 1.72 -5.99 -7.91
CA PRO A 115 3.18 -5.79 -7.80
C PRO A 115 3.68 -5.59 -6.37
N ASN A 116 2.80 -5.40 -5.40
CA ASN A 116 3.12 -5.13 -3.99
C ASN A 116 2.98 -6.37 -3.09
N GLN A 117 3.42 -7.54 -3.51
CA GLN A 117 3.43 -8.75 -2.67
C GLN A 117 2.04 -9.09 -2.10
N GLY A 118 1.01 -9.00 -2.92
CA GLY A 118 -0.37 -9.29 -2.51
C GLY A 118 -1.06 -8.17 -1.71
N ARG A 119 -0.42 -7.02 -1.52
CA ARG A 119 -1.09 -5.86 -0.92
C ARG A 119 -1.97 -5.16 -1.94
N PRO A 120 -3.15 -4.69 -1.55
CA PRO A 120 -4.01 -3.91 -2.43
C PRO A 120 -3.28 -2.67 -2.96
N TRP A 121 -3.44 -2.40 -4.25
CA TRP A 121 -3.08 -1.08 -4.77
C TRP A 121 -4.12 -0.07 -4.29
N GLN A 122 -3.69 1.05 -3.73
CA GLN A 122 -4.63 2.07 -3.25
C GLN A 122 -4.05 3.47 -3.36
N ARG A 123 -4.93 4.42 -3.61
CA ARG A 123 -4.64 5.85 -3.54
C ARG A 123 -5.86 6.61 -3.04
N SER A 124 -5.61 7.83 -2.56
CA SER A 124 -6.67 8.68 -2.00
C SER A 124 -6.65 10.07 -2.61
N VAL A 125 -7.84 10.64 -2.71
CA VAL A 125 -8.05 12.03 -3.11
C VAL A 125 -8.56 12.79 -1.88
N PRO A 126 -7.89 13.87 -1.45
CA PRO A 126 -8.31 14.67 -0.31
C PRO A 126 -9.50 15.56 -0.67
N PHE A 127 -10.44 15.69 0.27
CA PHE A 127 -11.58 16.61 0.24
C PHE A 127 -11.50 17.56 1.41
N ALA A 128 -11.23 18.83 1.16
CA ALA A 128 -11.09 19.88 2.16
C ALA A 128 -10.30 19.42 3.41
N PRO A 129 -9.08 18.86 3.26
CA PRO A 129 -8.35 18.24 4.36
C PRO A 129 -8.01 19.25 5.47
N GLU A 130 -7.90 20.53 5.14
CA GLU A 130 -7.69 21.63 6.08
C GLU A 130 -8.87 21.83 7.04
N ARG A 131 -10.05 21.29 6.68
CA ARG A 131 -11.29 21.40 7.46
C ARG A 131 -11.57 20.17 8.32
N ILE A 132 -10.68 19.19 8.31
CA ILE A 132 -10.82 18.01 9.17
C ILE A 132 -10.69 18.45 10.61
N ALA A 133 -11.76 18.28 11.38
CA ALA A 133 -11.75 18.62 12.79
C ALA A 133 -10.79 17.73 13.57
N LYS A 134 -10.06 18.30 14.50
CA LYS A 134 -9.28 17.50 15.45
C LYS A 134 -10.24 16.67 16.30
N VAL A 135 -10.01 15.38 16.33
CA VAL A 135 -10.78 14.46 17.19
C VAL A 135 -10.09 14.43 18.56
N GLY A 136 -10.77 14.98 19.56
CA GLY A 136 -10.27 15.04 20.93
C GLY A 136 -9.34 16.22 21.21
N ALA A 137 -9.42 16.73 22.41
CA ALA A 137 -8.39 17.62 22.95
C ALA A 137 -7.23 16.78 23.47
N CYS A 138 -6.01 17.30 23.34
CA CYS A 138 -4.88 16.72 24.08
C CYS A 138 -5.25 16.71 25.57
N PRO A 139 -4.97 15.62 26.30
CA PRO A 139 -5.09 15.60 27.75
C PRO A 139 -4.38 16.82 28.34
N ALA A 140 -4.94 17.41 29.39
CA ALA A 140 -4.38 18.64 29.98
C ALA A 140 -2.94 18.48 30.52
N ASP A 141 -2.57 17.24 30.83
CA ASP A 141 -1.26 16.85 31.35
C ASP A 141 -0.30 16.32 30.27
N PHE A 142 -0.70 16.32 28.98
CA PHE A 142 0.07 15.72 27.89
C PHE A 142 1.52 16.23 27.83
N ASP A 143 1.70 17.54 27.84
CA ASP A 143 3.04 18.14 27.77
C ASP A 143 3.86 17.87 29.03
N ALA A 144 3.22 17.90 30.21
CA ALA A 144 3.86 17.61 31.48
C ALA A 144 4.28 16.14 31.56
N PHE A 145 3.43 15.23 31.10
CA PHE A 145 3.72 13.79 31.02
C PHE A 145 4.94 13.52 30.15
N TRP A 146 4.95 14.06 28.92
CA TRP A 146 6.07 13.83 28.01
C TRP A 146 7.36 14.48 28.48
N ALA A 147 7.30 15.70 29.02
CA ALA A 147 8.45 16.37 29.58
C ALA A 147 9.07 15.57 30.76
N LYS A 148 8.24 14.92 31.56
CA LYS A 148 8.71 14.01 32.62
C LYS A 148 9.33 12.74 32.03
N ALA A 149 8.67 12.09 31.06
CA ALA A 149 9.14 10.86 30.43
C ALA A 149 10.50 11.07 29.74
N VAL A 150 10.67 12.17 29.01
CA VAL A 150 11.95 12.54 28.37
C VAL A 150 13.05 12.72 29.42
N ARG A 151 12.80 13.49 30.48
CA ARG A 151 13.78 13.68 31.56
C ARG A 151 14.17 12.40 32.28
N GLU A 152 13.24 11.44 32.38
CA GLU A 152 13.54 10.13 32.97
C GLU A 152 14.35 9.27 32.00
N ALA A 153 14.06 9.30 30.71
CA ALA A 153 14.82 8.61 29.69
C ALA A 153 16.26 9.15 29.55
N GLU A 154 16.44 10.49 29.64
CA GLU A 154 17.77 11.14 29.59
C GLU A 154 18.71 10.73 30.74
N LYS A 155 18.17 10.19 31.84
CA LYS A 155 19.00 9.67 32.95
C LYS A 155 19.59 8.30 32.66
N ILE A 156 19.08 7.62 31.64
CA ILE A 156 19.56 6.29 31.25
C ILE A 156 20.67 6.49 30.23
N PRO A 157 21.92 6.12 30.52
CA PRO A 157 23.01 6.21 29.56
C PRO A 157 22.63 5.38 28.31
N LEU A 158 22.74 5.97 27.13
CA LEU A 158 22.79 5.20 25.90
C LEU A 158 24.16 4.51 25.88
N ASP A 159 24.19 3.24 26.20
CA ASP A 159 25.37 2.37 26.06
C ASP A 159 25.06 1.31 25.01
N PRO A 160 25.05 1.69 23.71
CA PRO A 160 24.76 0.75 22.65
C PRO A 160 25.94 -0.18 22.43
N GLU A 161 25.77 -1.44 22.74
CA GLU A 161 26.68 -2.48 22.25
C GLU A 161 26.29 -2.81 20.81
N MET A 162 27.20 -2.59 19.87
CA MET A 162 27.02 -2.91 18.46
C MET A 162 27.91 -4.10 18.09
N GLU A 163 27.26 -5.19 17.68
CA GLU A 163 27.96 -6.35 17.11
C GLU A 163 27.65 -6.42 15.60
N LEU A 164 28.69 -6.61 14.79
CA LEU A 164 28.57 -6.84 13.37
C LEU A 164 27.85 -8.16 13.13
N ASN A 165 26.68 -8.10 12.51
CA ASN A 165 25.97 -9.30 12.10
C ASN A 165 26.10 -9.51 10.58
N PRO A 166 27.10 -10.30 10.13
CA PRO A 166 27.41 -10.47 8.71
C PRO A 166 26.28 -11.10 7.90
N ASP A 167 25.36 -11.80 8.57
CA ASP A 167 24.30 -12.55 7.89
C ASP A 167 23.00 -11.73 7.70
N LYS A 168 22.93 -10.50 8.21
CA LYS A 168 21.70 -9.71 8.22
C LYS A 168 21.81 -8.35 7.54
N GLY A 169 22.66 -8.20 6.54
CA GLY A 169 22.68 -6.99 5.71
C GLY A 169 21.29 -6.71 5.15
N ARG A 170 20.69 -5.57 5.52
CA ARG A 170 19.40 -5.11 4.97
C ARG A 170 19.64 -4.04 3.92
N SER A 171 19.01 -4.20 2.77
CA SER A 171 18.88 -3.10 1.81
C SER A 171 17.73 -2.20 2.24
N VAL A 172 18.02 -0.95 2.56
CA VAL A 172 17.03 0.08 2.85
C VAL A 172 17.26 1.22 1.87
N CYS A 173 16.22 1.62 1.14
CA CYS A 173 16.30 2.71 0.15
C CYS A 173 17.42 2.57 -0.88
N GLY A 174 17.68 1.34 -1.34
CA GLY A 174 18.69 1.07 -2.37
C GLY A 174 20.16 1.06 -1.91
N GLY A 175 20.41 1.31 -0.63
CA GLY A 175 21.72 1.14 0.01
C GLY A 175 21.84 -0.18 0.76
N LYS A 176 23.06 -0.74 0.82
CA LYS A 176 23.37 -1.80 1.77
C LYS A 176 23.90 -1.16 3.04
N TYR A 177 23.31 -1.51 4.15
CA TYR A 177 23.76 -1.10 5.47
C TYR A 177 24.16 -2.35 6.25
N ASP A 178 25.30 -2.29 6.93
CA ASP A 178 25.67 -3.31 7.87
C ASP A 178 24.81 -3.12 9.13
N VAL A 179 24.20 -4.20 9.59
CA VAL A 179 23.42 -4.20 10.83
C VAL A 179 24.32 -4.83 11.90
N TYR A 180 24.62 -4.05 12.90
CA TYR A 180 25.38 -4.45 14.06
C TYR A 180 24.47 -4.94 15.17
#